data_920c2b0f5549be4a2557390cd9b7e731
#
_entry.id   920c2b0f5549be4a2557390cd9b7e731
#
_cell.length_a   1.000
_cell.length_b   1.000
_cell.length_c   1.000
_cell.angle_alpha   90.00
_cell.angle_beta   90.00
_cell.angle_gamma   90.00
#
_symmetry.space_group_name_H-M   'P 1'
#
loop_
_entity.id
_entity.type
_entity.pdbx_description
1 polymer ?
#
loop_
_entity_poly.entity_id
_entity_poly.type
_entity_poly.pdbx_seq_one_letter_code
_entity_poly.pdbx_strand_id
1 'polypeptide(L)'
;MHIQQVSQQLNLSKKAIMLYEQKGLIQPQKDQYGYRVYQHKDIERLIQIKCLRQLDFSISQIKDILFHHQYDIFDFKKEEYEKEFLTWKHLYNILMRSKRNLMQK
;
A
#
# COMPACT_ATOMS: atom_id res chain seq x y z
N MET A 1 -0.39 -5.16 -14.96
CA MET A 1 0.84 -4.36 -14.79
C MET A 1 1.93 -5.25 -14.17
N HIS A 2 3.14 -5.19 -14.69
CA HIS A 2 4.26 -5.96 -14.14
C HIS A 2 5.01 -5.17 -13.09
N ILE A 3 5.87 -5.86 -12.31
CA ILE A 3 6.50 -5.25 -11.13
C ILE A 3 7.31 -4.00 -11.44
N GLN A 4 7.98 -3.95 -12.58
CA GLN A 4 8.78 -2.78 -12.95
C GLN A 4 7.92 -1.54 -13.10
N GLN A 5 6.78 -1.67 -13.76
CA GLN A 5 5.84 -0.57 -13.93
C GLN A 5 5.26 -0.12 -12.59
N VAL A 6 4.88 -1.07 -11.75
CA VAL A 6 4.34 -0.78 -10.42
C VAL A 6 5.38 -0.05 -9.58
N SER A 7 6.62 -0.55 -9.57
CA SER A 7 7.73 0.06 -8.85
C SER A 7 7.94 1.51 -9.26
N GLN A 8 7.95 1.77 -10.56
CA GLN A 8 8.17 3.13 -11.08
C GLN A 8 7.01 4.06 -10.75
N GLN A 9 5.78 3.59 -10.95
CA GLN A 9 4.60 4.45 -10.80
C GLN A 9 4.25 4.73 -9.36
N LEU A 10 4.49 3.78 -8.47
CA LEU A 10 4.20 3.96 -7.05
C LEU A 10 5.41 4.43 -6.24
N ASN A 11 6.56 4.55 -6.88
CA ASN A 11 7.82 4.90 -6.22
C ASN A 11 8.09 3.97 -5.04
N LEU A 12 7.97 2.67 -5.29
CA LEU A 12 8.29 1.61 -4.35
C LEU A 12 9.37 0.73 -4.96
N SER A 13 10.35 0.30 -4.17
CA SER A 13 11.34 -0.62 -4.68
C SER A 13 10.72 -1.98 -4.96
N LYS A 14 11.26 -2.69 -5.95
CA LYS A 14 10.82 -4.07 -6.23
C LYS A 14 10.98 -4.95 -5.00
N LYS A 15 12.06 -4.73 -4.26
CA LYS A 15 12.34 -5.48 -3.02
C LYS A 15 11.24 -5.28 -1.99
N ALA A 16 10.76 -4.03 -1.82
CA ALA A 16 9.67 -3.73 -0.90
C ALA A 16 8.38 -4.43 -1.35
N ILE A 17 8.06 -4.36 -2.63
CA ILE A 17 6.85 -4.99 -3.18
C ILE A 17 6.88 -6.50 -2.93
N MET A 18 8.03 -7.13 -3.17
CA MET A 18 8.18 -8.56 -2.95
C MET A 18 8.11 -8.92 -1.47
N LEU A 19 8.62 -8.05 -0.60
CA LEU A 19 8.50 -8.24 0.85
C LEU A 19 7.04 -8.24 1.28
N TYR A 20 6.24 -7.32 0.75
CA TYR A 20 4.82 -7.24 1.10
C TYR A 20 4.06 -8.47 0.64
N GLU A 21 4.41 -9.02 -0.52
CA GLU A 21 3.85 -10.29 -0.98
C GLU A 21 4.26 -11.43 -0.04
N GLN A 22 5.52 -11.48 0.34
CA GLN A 22 6.05 -12.51 1.26
C GLN A 22 5.34 -12.47 2.61
N LYS A 23 4.99 -11.28 3.08
CA LYS A 23 4.28 -11.10 4.34
C LYS A 23 2.78 -11.31 4.20
N GLY A 24 2.28 -11.65 3.04
CA GLY A 24 0.88 -11.95 2.82
C GLY A 24 -0.01 -10.74 2.69
N LEU A 25 0.56 -9.56 2.42
CA LEU A 25 -0.23 -8.33 2.29
C LEU A 25 -0.84 -8.20 0.90
N ILE A 26 -0.20 -8.76 -0.12
CA ILE A 26 -0.72 -8.81 -1.49
C ILE A 26 -0.53 -10.21 -2.05
N GLN A 27 -1.34 -10.57 -3.04
CA GLN A 27 -1.27 -11.86 -3.72
C GLN A 27 -1.46 -11.67 -5.22
N PRO A 28 -0.44 -11.14 -5.93
CA PRO A 28 -0.56 -10.94 -7.37
C PRO A 28 -0.65 -12.29 -8.09
N GLN A 29 -1.43 -12.35 -9.14
CA GLN A 29 -1.52 -13.51 -10.00
C GLN A 29 -0.31 -13.58 -10.92
N LYS A 30 -0.07 -14.74 -11.51
CA LYS A 30 0.99 -14.92 -12.50
C LYS A 30 0.38 -15.17 -13.86
N ASP A 31 1.05 -14.66 -14.89
CA ASP A 31 0.64 -14.92 -16.28
C ASP A 31 1.12 -16.34 -16.71
N GLN A 32 0.86 -16.65 -17.98
CA GLN A 32 1.20 -17.96 -18.54
C GLN A 32 2.72 -18.22 -18.54
N TYR A 33 3.54 -17.18 -18.43
CA TYR A 33 5.01 -17.29 -18.41
C TYR A 33 5.58 -17.28 -16.99
N GLY A 34 4.71 -17.23 -15.97
CA GLY A 34 5.14 -17.21 -14.57
C GLY A 34 5.50 -15.84 -14.02
N TYR A 35 5.26 -14.77 -14.77
CA TYR A 35 5.52 -13.42 -14.30
C TYR A 35 4.32 -12.91 -13.52
N ARG A 36 4.60 -12.15 -12.44
CA ARG A 36 3.56 -11.55 -11.62
C ARG A 36 2.85 -10.44 -12.37
N VAL A 37 1.52 -10.47 -12.31
CA VAL A 37 0.67 -9.43 -12.89
C VAL A 37 -0.10 -8.76 -11.75
N TYR A 38 0.14 -7.47 -11.55
CA TYR A 38 -0.46 -6.70 -10.49
C TYR A 38 -1.77 -6.10 -10.98
N GLN A 39 -2.86 -6.50 -10.33
CA GLN A 39 -4.20 -6.04 -10.67
C GLN A 39 -4.55 -4.80 -9.86
N HIS A 40 -5.70 -4.21 -10.15
CA HIS A 40 -6.20 -3.03 -9.46
C HIS A 40 -6.17 -3.20 -7.93
N LYS A 41 -6.65 -4.32 -7.44
CA LYS A 41 -6.69 -4.60 -5.99
C LYS A 41 -5.29 -4.62 -5.37
N ASP A 42 -4.31 -5.12 -6.11
CA ASP A 42 -2.93 -5.19 -5.62
C ASP A 42 -2.32 -3.79 -5.53
N ILE A 43 -2.56 -2.96 -6.55
CA ILE A 43 -2.05 -1.60 -6.59
C ILE A 43 -2.69 -0.76 -5.48
N GLU A 44 -3.99 -0.89 -5.30
CA GLU A 44 -4.70 -0.21 -4.22
C GLU A 44 -4.12 -0.58 -2.86
N ARG A 45 -3.86 -1.86 -2.64
CA ARG A 45 -3.27 -2.36 -1.40
C ARG A 45 -1.87 -1.80 -1.19
N LEU A 46 -1.06 -1.75 -2.24
CA LEU A 46 0.30 -1.21 -2.15
C LEU A 46 0.29 0.28 -1.79
N ILE A 47 -0.67 1.03 -2.32
CA ILE A 47 -0.81 2.45 -1.98
C ILE A 47 -1.17 2.60 -0.49
N GLN A 48 -2.08 1.78 0.00
CA GLN A 48 -2.46 1.78 1.42
C GLN A 48 -1.28 1.44 2.32
N ILE A 49 -0.51 0.42 1.94
CA ILE A 49 0.68 0.02 2.70
C ILE A 49 1.69 1.15 2.73
N LYS A 50 1.93 1.79 1.58
CA LYS A 50 2.88 2.90 1.51
C LYS A 50 2.48 4.04 2.43
N CYS A 51 1.19 4.41 2.45
CA CYS A 51 0.70 5.46 3.33
C CYS A 51 0.89 5.11 4.81
N LEU A 52 0.56 3.88 5.19
CA LEU A 52 0.67 3.44 6.57
C LEU A 52 2.13 3.32 7.01
N ARG A 53 3.02 2.90 6.11
CA ARG A 53 4.45 2.86 6.41
C ARG A 53 5.01 4.26 6.67
N GLN A 54 4.50 5.26 5.98
CA GLN A 54 4.92 6.65 6.20
C GLN A 54 4.50 7.18 7.58
N LEU A 55 3.52 6.54 8.21
CA LEU A 55 3.10 6.83 9.58
C LEU A 55 3.83 5.95 10.61
N ASP A 56 4.88 5.27 10.19
CA ASP A 56 5.70 4.41 11.04
C ASP A 56 4.98 3.18 11.60
N PHE A 57 3.87 2.75 10.97
CA PHE A 57 3.28 1.48 11.31
C PHE A 57 4.19 0.33 10.87
N SER A 58 4.31 -0.67 11.72
CA SER A 58 5.01 -1.91 11.35
C SER A 58 4.20 -2.72 10.36
N ILE A 59 4.84 -3.66 9.67
CA ILE A 59 4.14 -4.56 8.74
C ILE A 59 3.05 -5.35 9.47
N SER A 60 3.33 -5.80 10.70
CA SER A 60 2.36 -6.52 11.51
C SER A 60 1.14 -5.66 11.83
N GLN A 61 1.35 -4.40 12.22
CA GLN A 61 0.27 -3.47 12.50
C GLN A 61 -0.54 -3.16 11.23
N ILE A 62 0.12 -2.98 10.10
CA ILE A 62 -0.53 -2.74 8.82
C ILE A 62 -1.44 -3.93 8.45
N LYS A 63 -0.94 -5.14 8.67
CA LYS A 63 -1.72 -6.34 8.41
C LYS A 63 -2.97 -6.39 9.28
N ASP A 64 -2.85 -6.05 10.55
CA ASP A 64 -4.00 -6.00 11.47
C ASP A 64 -5.01 -4.94 11.04
N ILE A 65 -4.54 -3.76 10.65
CA ILE A 65 -5.43 -2.68 10.18
C ILE A 65 -6.18 -3.11 8.92
N LEU A 66 -5.48 -3.68 7.94
CA LEU A 66 -6.06 -3.98 6.64
C LEU A 66 -6.92 -5.24 6.62
N PHE A 67 -6.56 -6.25 7.42
CA PHE A 67 -7.24 -7.55 7.36
C PHE A 67 -8.12 -7.84 8.58
N HIS A 68 -7.82 -7.24 9.71
CA HIS A 68 -8.53 -7.50 10.97
C HIS A 68 -9.27 -6.27 11.50
N HIS A 69 -9.20 -5.15 10.77
CA HIS A 69 -9.89 -3.91 11.13
C HIS A 69 -9.53 -3.40 12.53
N GLN A 70 -8.24 -3.50 12.91
CA GLN A 70 -7.74 -3.07 14.20
C GLN A 70 -7.44 -1.56 14.16
N TYR A 71 -8.50 -0.76 14.14
CA TYR A 71 -8.38 0.70 13.98
C TYR A 71 -7.96 1.42 15.26
N ASP A 72 -8.02 0.75 16.41
CA ASP A 72 -7.55 1.30 17.67
C ASP A 72 -6.05 1.64 17.63
N ILE A 73 -5.24 0.84 16.93
CA ILE A 73 -3.83 1.12 16.71
C ILE A 73 -3.68 2.45 15.96
N PHE A 74 -4.54 2.69 15.01
CA PHE A 74 -4.56 3.91 14.21
C PHE A 74 -4.88 5.13 15.08
N ASP A 75 -5.88 5.03 15.95
CA ASP A 75 -6.28 6.10 16.84
C ASP A 75 -5.17 6.46 17.83
N PHE A 76 -4.45 5.45 18.34
CA PHE A 76 -3.30 5.68 19.22
C PHE A 76 -2.24 6.55 18.53
N LYS A 77 -1.89 6.22 17.30
CA LYS A 77 -0.91 7.00 16.54
C LYS A 77 -1.45 8.38 16.16
N LYS A 78 -2.75 8.52 15.99
CA LYS A 78 -3.39 9.79 15.72
C LYS A 78 -3.17 10.77 16.87
N GLU A 79 -3.31 10.31 18.12
CA GLU A 79 -3.06 11.16 19.29
C GLU A 79 -1.61 11.61 19.35
N GLU A 80 -0.69 10.72 19.01
CA GLU A 80 0.75 11.01 19.02
C GLU A 80 1.15 11.96 17.89
N TYR A 81 0.53 11.84 16.72
CA TYR A 81 0.91 12.57 15.50
C TYR A 81 -0.27 13.34 14.91
N GLU A 82 -1.00 14.09 15.75
CA GLU A 82 -2.23 14.76 15.30
C GLU A 82 -2.02 15.64 14.06
N LYS A 83 -0.96 16.45 14.04
CA LYS A 83 -0.64 17.31 12.90
C LYS A 83 -0.28 16.49 11.66
N GLU A 84 0.45 15.41 11.85
CA GLU A 84 0.87 14.52 10.77
C GLU A 84 -0.29 13.68 10.26
N PHE A 85 -1.28 13.41 11.09
CA PHE A 85 -2.48 12.68 10.69
C PHE A 85 -3.24 13.40 9.58
N LEU A 86 -3.39 14.72 9.68
CA LEU A 86 -4.03 15.50 8.62
C LEU A 86 -3.21 15.45 7.33
N THR A 87 -1.89 15.50 7.45
CA THR A 87 -0.98 15.36 6.30
C THR A 87 -1.10 13.98 5.68
N TRP A 88 -1.16 12.94 6.52
CA TRP A 88 -1.35 11.58 6.04
C TRP A 88 -2.64 11.42 5.26
N LYS A 89 -3.74 11.94 5.80
CA LYS A 89 -5.05 11.84 5.15
C LYS A 89 -5.03 12.52 3.77
N HIS A 90 -4.39 13.67 3.70
CA HIS A 90 -4.22 14.39 2.45
C HIS A 90 -3.37 13.58 1.45
N LEU A 91 -2.25 13.04 1.93
CA LEU A 91 -1.35 12.22 1.12
C LEU A 91 -2.07 10.97 0.61
N TYR A 92 -2.84 10.30 1.47
CA TYR A 92 -3.63 9.14 1.08
C TYR A 92 -4.58 9.48 -0.06
N ASN A 93 -5.28 10.62 0.04
CA ASN A 93 -6.21 11.06 -1.00
C ASN A 93 -5.49 11.33 -2.32
N ILE A 94 -4.30 11.94 -2.26
CA ILE A 94 -3.48 12.19 -3.46
C ILE A 94 -3.07 10.87 -4.10
N LEU A 95 -2.60 9.91 -3.31
CA LEU A 95 -2.17 8.61 -3.82
C LEU A 95 -3.34 7.83 -4.41
N MET A 96 -4.52 7.90 -3.81
CA MET A 96 -5.71 7.25 -4.35
C MET A 96 -6.17 7.90 -5.65
N ARG A 97 -5.99 9.21 -5.79
CA ARG A 97 -6.23 9.91 -7.05
C ARG A 97 -5.27 9.44 -8.14
N SER A 98 -3.99 9.30 -7.80
CA SER A 98 -2.98 8.78 -8.73
C SER A 98 -3.34 7.36 -9.16
N LYS A 99 -3.79 6.52 -8.25
CA LYS A 99 -4.26 5.18 -8.56
C LYS A 99 -5.38 5.22 -9.60
N ARG A 100 -6.36 6.11 -9.42
CA ARG A 100 -7.46 6.24 -10.37
C ARG A 100 -6.96 6.62 -11.76
N ASN A 101 -6.00 7.55 -11.82
CA ASN A 101 -5.41 7.95 -13.10
C ASN A 101 -4.67 6.79 -13.76
N LEU A 102 -3.96 5.98 -12.97
CA LEU A 102 -3.27 4.79 -13.46
C LEU A 102 -4.25 3.78 -14.05
N MET A 103 -5.40 3.62 -13.43
CA MET A 103 -6.40 2.63 -13.86
C MET A 103 -7.17 3.07 -15.10
N GLN A 104 -7.17 4.35 -15.43
CA GLN A 104 -7.82 4.88 -16.61
C GLN A 104 -6.97 4.77 -17.88
N LYS A 105 -5.72 4.46 -17.73
CA LYS A 105 -4.82 4.26 -18.87
C LYS A 105 -4.86 2.81 -19.31
#